data_9c99af924beee6039bacc013cd1eeab5
#
_entry.id   9c99af924beee6039bacc013cd1eeab5
#
_cell.length_a   1.000
_cell.length_b   1.000
_cell.length_c   1.000
_cell.angle_alpha   90.00
_cell.angle_beta   90.00
_cell.angle_gamma   90.00
#
_symmetry.space_group_name_H-M   'P 1'
#
loop_
_entity.id
_entity.type
_entity.pdbx_description
1 polymer ?
#
loop_
_entity_poly.entity_id
_entity_poly.type
_entity_poly.pdbx_seq_one_letter_code
_entity_poly.pdbx_strand_id
1 'polypeptide(L)'
;DQCQHTTKIAVFGDEANITFKDAKEFGGSIFKQLDDSYAYLMLCNRTAATFKGLERVELSDYPEDALREALLNALVHRDYSYSGSIIINVNDSCIEFISLGGLLPGLSADDIRSGISQPRNRKLAEIFHRLRLIESYGTGIRKIYALYKDCALQPRIEVTTNTFKLVLPNMNVSGAVS
;
A
#
# COMPACT_ATOMS: atom_id res chain seq x y z
N ASP A 1 -8.62 23.54 -9.90
CA ASP A 1 -7.94 23.58 -8.60
C ASP A 1 -7.04 22.35 -8.48
N GLN A 2 -5.74 22.58 -8.43
CA GLN A 2 -4.79 21.48 -8.26
C GLN A 2 -4.82 21.03 -6.80
N CYS A 3 -4.93 19.72 -6.57
CA CYS A 3 -4.76 19.15 -5.25
C CYS A 3 -3.36 19.51 -4.74
N GLN A 4 -3.28 20.20 -3.62
CA GLN A 4 -1.99 20.60 -3.01
C GLN A 4 -1.25 19.41 -2.40
N HIS A 5 -1.91 18.27 -2.27
CA HIS A 5 -1.37 17.05 -1.69
C HIS A 5 -0.72 16.20 -2.77
N THR A 6 0.38 15.56 -2.42
CA THR A 6 1.15 14.71 -3.33
C THR A 6 1.35 13.32 -2.75
N THR A 7 1.74 12.40 -3.61
CA THR A 7 2.22 11.07 -3.23
C THR A 7 3.71 10.99 -3.55
N LYS A 8 4.53 10.64 -2.57
CA LYS A 8 5.98 10.48 -2.70
C LYS A 8 6.35 9.02 -2.58
N ILE A 9 7.08 8.51 -3.55
CA ILE A 9 7.60 7.15 -3.53
C ILE A 9 9.11 7.23 -3.53
N ALA A 10 9.74 6.62 -2.53
CA ALA A 10 11.17 6.54 -2.40
C ALA A 10 11.62 5.07 -2.43
N VAL A 11 12.64 4.78 -3.23
CA VAL A 11 13.28 3.46 -3.30
C VAL A 11 14.60 3.54 -2.56
N PHE A 12 14.80 2.65 -1.61
CA PHE A 12 15.98 2.60 -0.75
C PHE A 12 16.87 1.40 -1.05
N GLY A 13 18.15 1.54 -0.75
CA GLY A 13 19.14 0.49 -0.85
C GLY A 13 19.35 -0.30 0.45
N ASP A 14 18.66 0.09 1.51
CA ASP A 14 18.79 -0.51 2.83
C ASP A 14 17.41 -0.59 3.52
N GLU A 15 17.28 -1.48 4.51
CA GLU A 15 16.05 -1.70 5.25
C GLU A 15 15.72 -0.55 6.24
N ALA A 16 16.71 0.27 6.58
CA ALA A 16 16.53 1.42 7.47
C ALA A 16 15.94 2.63 6.73
N ASN A 17 15.76 2.55 5.41
CA ASN A 17 15.24 3.61 4.56
C ASN A 17 16.07 4.92 4.65
N ILE A 18 17.39 4.78 4.59
CA ILE A 18 18.34 5.90 4.69
C ILE A 18 19.01 6.18 3.35
N THR A 19 19.41 5.14 2.62
CA THR A 19 20.16 5.28 1.37
C THR A 19 19.22 5.27 0.18
N PHE A 20 18.96 6.44 -0.41
CA PHE A 20 18.11 6.58 -1.59
C PHE A 20 18.75 5.96 -2.84
N LYS A 21 17.97 5.13 -3.56
CA LYS A 21 18.27 4.67 -4.93
C LYS A 21 17.52 5.50 -5.97
N ASP A 22 16.25 5.80 -5.71
CA ASP A 22 15.39 6.64 -6.55
C ASP A 22 14.29 7.29 -5.70
N ALA A 23 13.73 8.39 -6.16
CA ALA A 23 12.59 9.03 -5.52
C ALA A 23 11.74 9.77 -6.56
N LYS A 24 10.43 9.64 -6.45
CA LYS A 24 9.45 10.29 -7.31
C LYS A 24 8.37 10.98 -6.47
N GLU A 25 7.91 12.12 -6.97
CA GLU A 25 6.77 12.83 -6.39
C GLU A 25 5.69 12.99 -7.46
N PHE A 26 4.47 12.58 -7.12
CA PHE A 26 3.31 12.59 -7.99
C PHE A 26 2.29 13.60 -7.46
N GLY A 27 1.98 14.60 -8.28
CA GLY A 27 1.02 15.67 -7.98
C GLY A 27 -0.15 15.69 -8.97
N GLY A 28 -0.96 16.74 -8.85
CA GLY A 28 -2.16 16.90 -9.67
C GLY A 28 -3.41 16.30 -9.04
N SER A 29 -4.38 15.87 -9.84
CA SER A 29 -5.60 15.25 -9.31
C SER A 29 -5.31 13.95 -8.58
N ILE A 30 -6.18 13.57 -7.65
CA ILE A 30 -6.05 12.29 -6.92
C ILE A 30 -6.03 11.10 -7.88
N PHE A 31 -6.78 11.15 -8.98
CA PHE A 31 -6.78 10.11 -10.02
C PHE A 31 -5.44 10.01 -10.71
N LYS A 32 -4.85 11.17 -11.08
CA LYS A 32 -3.52 11.19 -11.69
C LYS A 32 -2.47 10.66 -10.72
N GLN A 33 -2.53 11.04 -9.45
CA GLN A 33 -1.63 10.51 -8.43
C GLN A 33 -1.80 8.99 -8.26
N LEU A 34 -3.04 8.47 -8.29
CA LEU A 34 -3.32 7.05 -8.25
C LEU A 34 -2.68 6.31 -9.41
N ASP A 35 -2.95 6.77 -10.65
CA ASP A 35 -2.47 6.11 -11.87
C ASP A 35 -0.94 6.13 -11.96
N ASP A 36 -0.33 7.30 -11.76
CA ASP A 36 1.13 7.48 -11.87
C ASP A 36 1.87 6.71 -10.75
N SER A 37 1.35 6.76 -9.51
CA SER A 37 1.93 6.02 -8.39
C SER A 37 1.82 4.51 -8.58
N TYR A 38 0.68 4.02 -9.04
CA TYR A 38 0.51 2.60 -9.32
C TYR A 38 1.44 2.12 -10.43
N ALA A 39 1.52 2.87 -11.54
CA ALA A 39 2.45 2.54 -12.62
C ALA A 39 3.90 2.47 -12.13
N TYR A 40 4.32 3.42 -11.28
CA TYR A 40 5.67 3.42 -10.74
C TYR A 40 5.91 2.26 -9.76
N LEU A 41 4.94 1.92 -8.90
CA LEU A 41 5.01 0.75 -8.02
C LEU A 41 5.14 -0.55 -8.82
N MET A 42 4.45 -0.67 -9.95
CA MET A 42 4.56 -1.82 -10.84
C MET A 42 5.97 -1.93 -11.47
N LEU A 43 6.63 -0.82 -11.77
CA LEU A 43 8.03 -0.84 -12.20
C LEU A 43 9.00 -1.29 -11.08
N CYS A 44 8.68 -0.98 -9.81
CA CYS A 44 9.45 -1.42 -8.67
C CYS A 44 9.19 -2.90 -8.31
N ASN A 45 8.06 -3.46 -8.70
CA ASN A 45 7.63 -4.83 -8.40
C ASN A 45 8.36 -5.82 -9.30
N ARG A 46 9.45 -6.39 -8.79
CA ARG A 46 10.26 -7.36 -9.55
C ARG A 46 9.59 -8.73 -9.56
N THR A 47 9.88 -9.51 -10.59
CA THR A 47 9.44 -10.89 -10.70
C THR A 47 10.66 -11.82 -10.63
N ALA A 48 10.68 -12.71 -9.65
CA ALA A 48 11.65 -13.80 -9.58
C ALA A 48 11.11 -15.02 -10.34
N ALA A 49 11.97 -15.65 -11.15
CA ALA A 49 11.65 -16.90 -11.83
C ALA A 49 12.40 -18.04 -11.13
N THR A 50 11.67 -19.07 -10.73
CA THR A 50 12.21 -20.31 -10.17
C THR A 50 11.73 -21.51 -10.99
N PHE A 51 12.38 -22.68 -10.83
CA PHE A 51 11.94 -23.92 -11.46
C PHE A 51 11.47 -24.90 -10.39
N LYS A 52 10.25 -25.41 -10.57
CA LYS A 52 9.72 -26.53 -9.78
C LYS A 52 9.66 -27.76 -10.68
N GLY A 53 10.74 -28.54 -10.63
CA GLY A 53 10.95 -29.58 -11.63
C GLY A 53 11.22 -28.98 -13.00
N LEU A 54 10.41 -29.32 -14.00
CA LEU A 54 10.49 -28.75 -15.36
C LEU A 54 9.61 -27.51 -15.57
N GLU A 55 8.79 -27.17 -14.59
CA GLU A 55 7.87 -26.03 -14.65
C GLU A 55 8.58 -24.76 -14.18
N ARG A 56 8.51 -23.71 -15.01
CA ARG A 56 8.94 -22.36 -14.63
C ARG A 56 7.83 -21.69 -13.84
N VAL A 57 8.13 -21.32 -12.59
CA VAL A 57 7.21 -20.58 -11.73
C VAL A 57 7.74 -19.14 -11.58
N GLU A 58 6.90 -18.18 -11.86
CA GLU A 58 7.19 -16.75 -11.68
C GLU A 58 6.43 -16.24 -10.46
N LEU A 59 7.15 -15.57 -9.56
CA LEU A 59 6.59 -14.95 -8.36
C LEU A 59 7.03 -13.51 -8.29
N SER A 60 6.07 -12.59 -8.28
CA SER A 60 6.35 -11.18 -8.06
C SER A 60 6.71 -10.92 -6.60
N ASP A 61 7.54 -9.91 -6.36
CA ASP A 61 7.94 -9.50 -4.99
C ASP A 61 6.71 -9.17 -4.13
N TYR A 62 5.67 -8.61 -4.77
CA TYR A 62 4.41 -8.24 -4.13
C TYR A 62 3.23 -8.63 -5.02
N PRO A 63 2.11 -9.14 -4.47
CA PRO A 63 0.88 -9.32 -5.25
C PRO A 63 0.38 -7.96 -5.78
N GLU A 64 0.11 -7.87 -7.07
CA GLU A 64 -0.35 -6.63 -7.72
C GLU A 64 -1.62 -6.07 -7.08
N ASP A 65 -2.57 -6.95 -6.76
CA ASP A 65 -3.80 -6.56 -6.07
C ASP A 65 -3.53 -6.02 -4.66
N ALA A 66 -2.51 -6.50 -3.95
CA ALA A 66 -2.14 -5.96 -2.65
C ALA A 66 -1.56 -4.54 -2.76
N LEU A 67 -0.71 -4.28 -3.77
CA LEU A 67 -0.19 -2.93 -4.05
C LEU A 67 -1.33 -1.97 -4.40
N ARG A 68 -2.26 -2.40 -5.24
CA ARG A 68 -3.43 -1.63 -5.63
C ARG A 68 -4.31 -1.27 -4.43
N GLU A 69 -4.68 -2.25 -3.62
CA GLU A 69 -5.52 -2.05 -2.43
C GLU A 69 -4.83 -1.16 -1.38
N ALA A 70 -3.52 -1.32 -1.17
CA ALA A 70 -2.75 -0.51 -0.24
C ALA A 70 -2.70 0.96 -0.68
N LEU A 71 -2.49 1.23 -1.98
CA LEU A 71 -2.47 2.58 -2.53
C LEU A 71 -3.84 3.25 -2.44
N LEU A 72 -4.91 2.54 -2.83
CA LEU A 72 -6.29 3.04 -2.72
C LEU A 72 -6.66 3.35 -1.26
N ASN A 73 -6.27 2.47 -0.33
CA ASN A 73 -6.49 2.66 1.10
C ASN A 73 -5.79 3.94 1.59
N ALA A 74 -4.52 4.15 1.22
CA ALA A 74 -3.76 5.32 1.60
C ALA A 74 -4.43 6.62 1.10
N LEU A 75 -4.97 6.64 -0.14
CA LEU A 75 -5.65 7.80 -0.71
C LEU A 75 -7.01 8.08 -0.08
N VAL A 76 -7.83 7.05 0.15
CA VAL A 76 -9.21 7.20 0.66
C VAL A 76 -9.21 7.57 2.15
N HIS A 77 -8.30 7.00 2.93
CA HIS A 77 -8.29 7.17 4.39
C HIS A 77 -7.38 8.29 4.87
N ARG A 78 -6.59 8.90 3.99
CA ARG A 78 -5.78 10.06 4.33
C ARG A 78 -6.62 11.19 4.92
N ASP A 79 -6.07 11.87 5.92
CA ASP A 79 -6.61 13.14 6.41
C ASP A 79 -6.10 14.30 5.54
N TYR A 80 -6.98 14.85 4.70
CA TYR A 80 -6.66 15.94 3.78
C TYR A 80 -6.62 17.32 4.44
N SER A 81 -6.85 17.42 5.75
CA SER A 81 -6.60 18.67 6.51
C SER A 81 -5.11 18.92 6.75
N TYR A 82 -4.28 17.86 6.70
CA TYR A 82 -2.83 17.97 6.78
C TYR A 82 -2.23 18.21 5.39
N SER A 83 -1.27 19.13 5.30
CA SER A 83 -0.61 19.48 4.02
C SER A 83 0.47 18.48 3.57
N GLY A 84 0.90 17.53 4.40
CA GLY A 84 1.95 16.55 4.06
C GLY A 84 1.56 15.61 2.92
N SER A 85 2.50 14.87 2.40
CA SER A 85 2.29 13.88 1.33
C SER A 85 1.95 12.50 1.90
N ILE A 86 1.33 11.63 1.07
CA ILE A 86 1.42 10.18 1.27
C ILE A 86 2.87 9.79 1.00
N ILE A 87 3.47 9.00 1.88
CA ILE A 87 4.83 8.48 1.71
C ILE A 87 4.77 6.98 1.47
N ILE A 88 5.45 6.54 0.43
CA ILE A 88 5.62 5.13 0.11
C ILE A 88 7.11 4.83 0.07
N ASN A 89 7.59 3.99 0.96
CA ASN A 89 8.97 3.56 1.01
C ASN A 89 9.08 2.15 0.46
N VAL A 90 9.95 1.96 -0.51
CA VAL A 90 10.24 0.67 -1.14
C VAL A 90 11.67 0.28 -0.80
N ASN A 91 11.87 -0.85 -0.17
CA ASN A 91 13.18 -1.45 0.03
C ASN A 91 13.17 -2.93 -0.35
N ASP A 92 14.32 -3.60 -0.21
CA ASP A 92 14.43 -5.00 -0.65
C ASP A 92 13.55 -5.96 0.19
N SER A 93 13.19 -5.58 1.45
CA SER A 93 12.41 -6.42 2.38
C SER A 93 10.91 -6.15 2.35
N CYS A 94 10.49 -4.92 2.09
CA CYS A 94 9.07 -4.53 2.17
C CYS A 94 8.75 -3.25 1.41
N ILE A 95 7.44 -3.00 1.26
CA ILE A 95 6.89 -1.69 0.91
C ILE A 95 6.05 -1.17 2.07
N GLU A 96 6.29 0.08 2.46
CA GLU A 96 5.53 0.78 3.49
C GLU A 96 4.66 1.85 2.85
N PHE A 97 3.36 1.82 3.11
CA PHE A 97 2.40 2.86 2.73
C PHE A 97 2.04 3.67 3.97
N ILE A 98 2.45 4.93 4.01
CA ILE A 98 2.28 5.82 5.17
C ILE A 98 1.35 6.96 4.77
N SER A 99 0.17 7.02 5.37
CA SER A 99 -0.77 8.13 5.19
C SER A 99 -0.95 8.92 6.47
N LEU A 100 -1.18 10.23 6.31
CA LEU A 100 -1.51 11.12 7.43
C LEU A 100 -2.95 10.90 7.87
N GLY A 101 -3.16 10.96 9.18
CA GLY A 101 -4.41 10.64 9.86
C GLY A 101 -4.38 9.24 10.47
N GLY A 102 -4.44 9.15 11.79
CA GLY A 102 -4.63 7.88 12.51
C GLY A 102 -6.02 7.29 12.26
N LEU A 103 -6.40 6.28 13.01
CA LEU A 103 -7.75 5.73 12.94
C LEU A 103 -8.78 6.74 13.47
N LEU A 104 -10.00 6.61 12.98
CA LEU A 104 -11.11 7.39 13.55
C LEU A 104 -11.34 6.97 15.01
N PRO A 105 -11.80 7.91 15.88
CA PRO A 105 -12.03 7.61 17.27
C PRO A 105 -12.91 6.37 17.48
N GLY A 106 -12.48 5.48 18.35
CA GLY A 106 -13.18 4.24 18.66
C GLY A 106 -12.82 3.05 17.79
N LEU A 107 -11.98 3.22 16.75
CA LEU A 107 -11.48 2.11 15.94
C LEU A 107 -10.08 1.68 16.37
N SER A 108 -9.84 0.39 16.32
CA SER A 108 -8.55 -0.26 16.54
C SER A 108 -8.01 -0.90 15.24
N ALA A 109 -6.72 -1.25 15.23
CA ALA A 109 -6.15 -2.00 14.11
C ALA A 109 -6.81 -3.39 13.95
N ASP A 110 -7.29 -3.99 15.02
CA ASP A 110 -7.99 -5.28 14.99
C ASP A 110 -9.38 -5.16 14.35
N ASP A 111 -10.08 -4.04 14.58
CA ASP A 111 -11.35 -3.75 13.89
C ASP A 111 -11.13 -3.68 12.38
N ILE A 112 -10.06 -3.01 11.95
CA ILE A 112 -9.71 -2.90 10.52
C ILE A 112 -9.39 -4.29 9.93
N ARG A 113 -8.62 -5.13 10.63
CA ARG A 113 -8.34 -6.51 10.19
C ARG A 113 -9.59 -7.36 10.12
N SER A 114 -10.55 -7.15 11.02
CA SER A 114 -11.84 -7.85 11.00
C SER A 114 -12.77 -7.42 9.87
N GLY A 115 -12.41 -6.34 9.14
CA GLY A 115 -13.14 -5.84 7.97
C GLY A 115 -14.04 -4.64 8.25
N ILE A 116 -13.92 -4.02 9.43
CA ILE A 116 -14.58 -2.75 9.66
C ILE A 116 -13.86 -1.68 8.85
N SER A 117 -14.59 -0.97 7.98
CA SER A 117 -14.09 0.11 7.18
C SER A 117 -14.97 1.34 7.35
N GLN A 118 -14.36 2.41 7.82
CA GLN A 118 -15.02 3.70 7.91
C GLN A 118 -14.16 4.74 7.18
N PRO A 119 -14.51 5.09 5.93
CA PRO A 119 -13.69 6.01 5.17
C PRO A 119 -13.72 7.40 5.78
N ARG A 120 -12.55 8.01 5.96
CA ARG A 120 -12.43 9.39 6.42
C ARG A 120 -13.02 10.36 5.39
N ASN A 121 -12.81 10.08 4.12
CA ASN A 121 -13.27 10.89 2.99
C ASN A 121 -14.43 10.21 2.27
N ARG A 122 -15.64 10.30 2.84
CA ARG A 122 -16.84 9.62 2.29
C ARG A 122 -17.11 9.95 0.84
N LYS A 123 -17.01 11.24 0.45
CA LYS A 123 -17.25 11.67 -0.95
C LYS A 123 -16.23 11.04 -1.92
N LEU A 124 -14.96 10.98 -1.52
CA LEU A 124 -13.91 10.36 -2.32
C LEU A 124 -14.15 8.84 -2.44
N ALA A 125 -14.51 8.19 -1.34
CA ALA A 125 -14.86 6.77 -1.33
C ALA A 125 -16.07 6.48 -2.24
N GLU A 126 -17.12 7.32 -2.21
CA GLU A 126 -18.27 7.19 -3.10
C GLU A 126 -17.89 7.32 -4.58
N ILE A 127 -17.00 8.26 -4.93
CA ILE A 127 -16.50 8.41 -6.30
C ILE A 127 -15.71 7.18 -6.71
N PHE A 128 -14.78 6.71 -5.88
CA PHE A 128 -13.97 5.52 -6.16
C PHE A 128 -14.85 4.26 -6.29
N HIS A 129 -15.91 4.15 -5.48
CA HIS A 129 -16.87 3.06 -5.60
C HIS A 129 -17.65 3.13 -6.92
N ARG A 130 -18.16 4.31 -7.31
CA ARG A 130 -18.86 4.50 -8.61
C ARG A 130 -17.97 4.16 -9.80
N LEU A 131 -16.66 4.45 -9.70
CA LEU A 131 -15.65 4.10 -10.70
C LEU A 131 -15.19 2.64 -10.61
N ARG A 132 -15.77 1.85 -9.69
CA ARG A 132 -15.41 0.45 -9.44
C ARG A 132 -13.94 0.25 -9.04
N LEU A 133 -13.33 1.27 -8.44
CA LEU A 133 -11.97 1.21 -7.93
C LEU A 133 -11.90 0.55 -6.54
N ILE A 134 -12.95 0.73 -5.72
CA ILE A 134 -13.06 0.11 -4.39
C ILE A 134 -14.43 -0.56 -4.22
N GLU A 135 -14.50 -1.50 -3.30
CA GLU A 135 -15.74 -2.14 -2.86
C GLU A 135 -16.29 -1.48 -1.59
N SER A 136 -17.61 -1.52 -1.40
CA SER A 136 -18.29 -0.85 -0.28
C SER A 136 -18.19 -1.59 1.06
N TYR A 137 -17.66 -2.83 1.08
CA TYR A 137 -17.81 -3.75 2.20
C TYR A 137 -16.56 -3.90 3.08
N GLY A 138 -15.59 -2.98 3.00
CA GLY A 138 -14.36 -3.04 3.81
C GLY A 138 -13.48 -4.27 3.54
N THR A 139 -13.52 -4.78 2.31
CA THR A 139 -12.82 -6.01 1.93
C THR A 139 -11.35 -5.81 1.63
N GLY A 140 -10.89 -4.56 1.36
CA GLY A 140 -9.54 -4.27 0.85
C GLY A 140 -8.42 -4.81 1.74
N ILE A 141 -8.43 -4.49 3.04
CA ILE A 141 -7.41 -5.00 3.98
C ILE A 141 -7.49 -6.52 4.12
N ARG A 142 -8.69 -7.10 4.17
CA ARG A 142 -8.86 -8.56 4.23
C ARG A 142 -8.33 -9.25 2.97
N LYS A 143 -8.52 -8.65 1.78
CA LYS A 143 -7.93 -9.16 0.53
C LYS A 143 -6.41 -9.18 0.60
N ILE A 144 -5.79 -8.10 1.11
CA ILE A 144 -4.33 -8.05 1.30
C ILE A 144 -3.88 -9.24 2.15
N TYR A 145 -4.46 -9.44 3.33
CA TYR A 145 -4.09 -10.58 4.19
C TYR A 145 -4.34 -11.93 3.52
N ALA A 146 -5.43 -12.08 2.77
CA ALA A 146 -5.73 -13.33 2.04
C ALA A 146 -4.68 -13.65 0.97
N LEU A 147 -4.12 -12.64 0.29
CA LEU A 147 -3.06 -12.80 -0.70
C LEU A 147 -1.73 -13.27 -0.07
N TYR A 148 -1.52 -12.99 1.21
CA TYR A 148 -0.32 -13.39 1.95
C TYR A 148 -0.53 -14.61 2.84
N LYS A 149 -1.71 -15.28 2.81
CA LYS A 149 -2.08 -16.34 3.76
C LYS A 149 -1.05 -17.47 3.87
N ASP A 150 -0.40 -17.82 2.75
CA ASP A 150 0.57 -18.91 2.67
C ASP A 150 2.03 -18.41 2.75
N CYS A 151 2.24 -17.11 3.02
CA CYS A 151 3.57 -16.52 3.15
C CYS A 151 4.03 -16.57 4.61
N ALA A 152 5.34 -16.77 4.82
CA ALA A 152 5.93 -16.78 6.16
C ALA A 152 5.83 -15.41 6.84
N LEU A 153 5.96 -14.32 6.07
CA LEU A 153 5.79 -12.96 6.55
C LEU A 153 4.40 -12.45 6.18
N GLN A 154 3.73 -11.84 7.15
CA GLN A 154 2.39 -11.30 6.98
C GLN A 154 2.41 -9.77 6.91
N PRO A 155 1.47 -9.13 6.18
CA PRO A 155 1.29 -7.70 6.23
C PRO A 155 1.10 -7.18 7.66
N ARG A 156 1.56 -5.97 7.93
CA ARG A 156 1.43 -5.33 9.25
C ARG A 156 0.77 -3.98 9.12
N ILE A 157 -0.05 -3.65 10.10
CA ILE A 157 -0.67 -2.34 10.29
C ILE A 157 -0.07 -1.73 11.54
N GLU A 158 0.52 -0.54 11.39
CA GLU A 158 1.07 0.26 12.48
C GLU A 158 0.32 1.59 12.53
N VAL A 159 -0.25 1.91 13.67
CA VAL A 159 -1.08 3.10 13.84
C VAL A 159 -0.53 3.98 14.95
N THR A 160 -0.45 5.26 14.68
CA THR A 160 -0.21 6.31 15.69
C THR A 160 -1.39 7.27 15.71
N THR A 161 -1.34 8.27 16.58
CA THR A 161 -2.36 9.32 16.62
C THR A 161 -2.56 10.01 15.26
N ASN A 162 -1.47 10.19 14.50
CA ASN A 162 -1.47 11.02 13.29
C ASN A 162 -1.08 10.28 12.02
N THR A 163 -0.78 8.98 12.10
CA THR A 163 -0.38 8.19 10.93
C THR A 163 -1.01 6.82 10.93
N PHE A 164 -1.30 6.33 9.74
CA PHE A 164 -1.62 4.95 9.46
C PHE A 164 -0.57 4.41 8.50
N LYS A 165 0.13 3.35 8.89
CA LYS A 165 1.13 2.68 8.06
C LYS A 165 0.72 1.23 7.81
N LEU A 166 0.70 0.86 6.53
CA LEU A 166 0.54 -0.52 6.07
C LEU A 166 1.86 -0.99 5.48
N VAL A 167 2.37 -2.10 5.97
CA VAL A 167 3.62 -2.72 5.52
C VAL A 167 3.31 -4.01 4.80
N LEU A 168 3.74 -4.11 3.54
CA LEU A 168 3.66 -5.32 2.73
C LEU A 168 5.06 -5.95 2.66
N PRO A 169 5.26 -7.17 3.18
CA PRO A 169 6.55 -7.85 3.08
C PRO A 169 6.79 -8.33 1.63
N ASN A 170 8.05 -8.33 1.22
CA ASN A 170 8.47 -8.92 -0.04
C ASN A 170 8.38 -10.46 0.06
N MET A 171 7.66 -11.09 -0.87
CA MET A 171 7.41 -12.54 -0.87
C MET A 171 8.65 -13.34 -1.31
N ASN A 172 9.62 -12.69 -1.98
CA ASN A 172 10.84 -13.31 -2.51
C ASN A 172 12.07 -13.11 -1.63
N VAL A 173 11.96 -12.42 -0.48
CA VAL A 173 13.09 -12.29 0.44
C VAL A 173 13.44 -13.67 1.02
N SER A 174 14.62 -14.12 0.71
CA SER A 174 15.18 -15.39 1.16
C SER A 174 15.37 -15.40 2.67
N GLY A 175 14.47 -16.00 3.38
CA GLY A 175 14.42 -16.17 4.84
C GLY A 175 13.20 -16.96 5.26
N ALA A 176 12.32 -17.28 4.34
CA ALA A 176 11.01 -17.88 4.59
C ALA A 176 10.82 -19.25 3.95
N VAL A 177 11.91 -19.95 3.65
CA VAL A 177 11.85 -21.38 3.26
C VAL A 177 12.67 -22.16 4.26
N SER A 178 12.00 -22.66 5.25
CA SER A 178 12.45 -23.81 6.07
C SER A 178 11.37 -24.87 6.03
#